data_8db26ef6cb01fea2f775aa35c2c0a65d
#
_entry.id   8db26ef6cb01fea2f775aa35c2c0a65d
#
_cell.length_a   1.000
_cell.length_b   1.000
_cell.length_c   1.000
_cell.angle_alpha   90.00
_cell.angle_beta   90.00
_cell.angle_gamma   90.00
#
_symmetry.space_group_name_H-M   'P 1'
#
loop_
_entity.id
_entity.type
_entity.pdbx_description
1 polymer ?
#
loop_
_entity_poly.entity_id
_entity_poly.type
_entity_poly.pdbx_seq_one_letter_code
_entity_poly.pdbx_strand_id
1 'polypeptide(L)'
;MEEKNNISDIFSINESEKNEIKKPPSSTFKYYLMTFIIIFLIIAIGLFAFFFFFYNKGDKQEPNNNEHPTIIKDANGYINCIYKINDTSQKIPIINEKFENFKKIQIKIKKNDKFYEFSKNFDFDTSGLVPLSFVFNETINMDYMFYNISSLVSVDMKTKGNIEIESVNKTFELCDNLVNVSLEGFSGSNIKSMHKLFYNDNSLSKVNLSINNTYNLKDTSYMFSNAYLDNLNLYIDTRNVINMSHMFENCEYIKDLNLSNLKTNNVIDMSFMFNNLPSLENICISNFETNNVTNMTYMFSNCRVLSKISLEHFNLEKVKDMSFMFDNCLLIERITFNKNTKISKLETISHMFKNCENLEKISLNFLKENTIKNMSNLFDGCVNIEEIDTIDMDTSNVIDMSYMFRDCQGLEHLDISNFDTKNVENMSNMFKNCYLLQKIELNKNKFKTSKVKDMSSMFDSCMNLESQELDNFDTSQVTDMNSMFYFCESLTELNLNKFNTEKVTDMSFMFSECLMLEKLDITSFNTKNVRSMSSMFYSLRAINELDVSNFDTSSVTNMEWMFAFDVFLTKLDLSKFNVDKCASFNSMFSFSNYLTLILKNDTKNENYQLMIKEVPENVKIIYE
;
A
#
# COMPACT_ATOMS: atom_id res chain seq x y z
N MET A 1 21.11 -56.81 16.82
CA MET A 1 20.34 -56.84 15.59
C MET A 1 19.76 -55.44 15.48
N GLU A 2 20.55 -54.54 14.97
CA GLU A 2 20.83 -54.16 13.57
C GLU A 2 19.60 -53.55 12.94
N GLU A 3 19.70 -52.20 12.82
CA GLU A 3 19.64 -51.52 11.54
C GLU A 3 20.18 -50.09 11.72
N LYS A 4 21.49 -49.98 11.41
CA LYS A 4 22.11 -48.68 11.14
C LYS A 4 21.85 -48.39 9.65
N ASN A 5 20.95 -47.51 9.31
CA ASN A 5 20.83 -46.98 7.99
C ASN A 5 21.83 -45.84 7.77
N ASN A 6 22.79 -46.09 6.91
CA ASN A 6 23.85 -45.19 6.47
C ASN A 6 23.28 -43.96 5.73
N ILE A 7 23.54 -42.79 6.30
CA ILE A 7 23.30 -41.48 5.64
C ILE A 7 24.41 -41.13 4.63
N SER A 8 25.43 -42.02 4.45
CA SER A 8 26.57 -41.76 3.55
C SER A 8 26.27 -41.87 2.05
N ASP A 9 25.11 -42.39 1.64
CA ASP A 9 24.80 -42.63 0.22
C ASP A 9 24.02 -41.53 -0.49
N ILE A 10 23.75 -40.41 0.20
CA ILE A 10 23.01 -39.31 -0.40
C ILE A 10 23.93 -38.24 -1.04
N PHE A 11 25.25 -38.27 -0.78
CA PHE A 11 26.17 -37.20 -1.22
C PHE A 11 27.43 -37.68 -1.95
N SER A 12 27.38 -38.78 -2.73
CA SER A 12 28.46 -39.11 -3.68
C SER A 12 28.18 -38.45 -5.06
N ILE A 13 28.54 -37.20 -5.21
CA ILE A 13 28.64 -36.56 -6.53
C ILE A 13 29.98 -36.94 -7.12
N ASN A 14 29.96 -37.77 -8.18
CA ASN A 14 31.13 -38.16 -8.96
C ASN A 14 31.80 -36.93 -9.59
N GLU A 15 33.13 -36.83 -9.48
CA GLU A 15 33.97 -35.78 -10.09
C GLU A 15 33.88 -35.68 -11.63
N SER A 16 33.16 -36.58 -12.32
CA SER A 16 32.97 -36.55 -13.76
C SER A 16 31.81 -35.70 -14.28
N GLU A 17 30.99 -35.09 -13.40
CA GLU A 17 29.83 -34.27 -13.79
C GLU A 17 30.02 -32.75 -13.60
N LYS A 18 31.26 -32.30 -13.40
CA LYS A 18 31.56 -30.85 -13.23
C LYS A 18 31.32 -29.97 -14.47
N ASN A 19 30.85 -30.51 -15.60
CA ASN A 19 30.78 -29.76 -16.85
C ASN A 19 29.40 -29.58 -17.47
N GLU A 20 28.28 -29.82 -16.79
CA GLU A 20 26.95 -29.45 -17.32
C GLU A 20 25.91 -29.22 -16.22
N ILE A 21 26.08 -28.19 -15.38
CA ILE A 21 24.92 -27.60 -14.67
C ILE A 21 24.32 -26.57 -15.62
N LYS A 22 23.45 -27.01 -16.51
CA LYS A 22 22.56 -26.14 -17.25
C LYS A 22 21.66 -25.43 -16.25
N LYS A 23 21.66 -24.08 -16.28
CA LYS A 23 20.68 -23.24 -15.57
C LYS A 23 19.28 -23.84 -15.76
N PRO A 24 18.46 -24.01 -14.72
CA PRO A 24 17.08 -24.40 -14.91
C PRO A 24 16.41 -23.35 -15.81
N PRO A 25 15.64 -23.75 -16.83
CA PRO A 25 14.98 -22.81 -17.69
C PRO A 25 14.03 -21.94 -16.85
N SER A 26 14.03 -20.63 -17.10
CA SER A 26 13.15 -19.63 -16.45
C SER A 26 11.66 -20.01 -16.46
N SER A 27 11.30 -20.98 -17.29
CA SER A 27 9.97 -21.58 -17.37
C SER A 27 9.57 -22.45 -16.17
N THR A 28 10.51 -23.07 -15.44
CA THR A 28 10.16 -23.97 -14.33
C THR A 28 9.77 -23.22 -13.08
N PHE A 29 10.41 -22.10 -12.78
CA PHE A 29 10.02 -21.24 -11.67
C PHE A 29 8.67 -20.54 -11.94
N LYS A 30 8.46 -20.04 -13.18
CA LYS A 30 7.13 -19.55 -13.63
C LYS A 30 6.04 -20.63 -13.51
N TYR A 31 6.38 -21.90 -13.71
CA TYR A 31 5.42 -23.01 -13.58
C TYR A 31 5.05 -23.30 -12.12
N TYR A 32 6.01 -23.28 -11.19
CA TYR A 32 5.74 -23.46 -9.76
C TYR A 32 5.03 -22.25 -9.15
N LEU A 33 5.38 -21.03 -9.54
CA LEU A 33 4.70 -19.82 -9.13
C LEU A 33 3.26 -19.77 -9.68
N MET A 34 3.07 -20.11 -10.98
CA MET A 34 1.73 -20.24 -11.56
C MET A 34 0.88 -21.32 -10.90
N THR A 35 1.45 -22.48 -10.55
CA THR A 35 0.70 -23.53 -9.82
C THR A 35 0.35 -23.08 -8.41
N PHE A 36 1.20 -22.34 -7.72
CA PHE A 36 0.91 -21.80 -6.39
C PHE A 36 -0.18 -20.73 -6.44
N ILE A 37 -0.11 -19.82 -7.43
CA ILE A 37 -1.13 -18.79 -7.68
C ILE A 37 -2.47 -19.44 -8.09
N ILE A 38 -2.46 -20.46 -8.94
CA ILE A 38 -3.68 -21.18 -9.35
C ILE A 38 -4.32 -21.91 -8.16
N ILE A 39 -3.53 -22.53 -7.28
CA ILE A 39 -4.05 -23.18 -6.06
C ILE A 39 -4.62 -22.14 -5.09
N PHE A 40 -3.96 -20.98 -4.93
CA PHE A 40 -4.45 -19.89 -4.10
C PHE A 40 -5.74 -19.26 -4.65
N LEU A 41 -5.82 -19.08 -5.98
CA LEU A 41 -7.03 -18.62 -6.67
C LEU A 41 -8.19 -19.63 -6.54
N ILE A 42 -7.93 -20.93 -6.64
CA ILE A 42 -8.96 -21.96 -6.47
C ILE A 42 -9.49 -21.98 -5.03
N ILE A 43 -8.62 -21.79 -4.02
CA ILE A 43 -9.01 -21.69 -2.61
C ILE A 43 -9.77 -20.38 -2.36
N ALA A 44 -9.34 -19.26 -2.93
CA ALA A 44 -10.01 -17.97 -2.83
C ALA A 44 -11.39 -17.99 -3.53
N ILE A 45 -11.50 -18.59 -4.71
CA ILE A 45 -12.78 -18.78 -5.43
C ILE A 45 -13.69 -19.73 -4.64
N GLY A 46 -13.16 -20.78 -4.03
CA GLY A 46 -13.92 -21.70 -3.17
C GLY A 46 -14.47 -21.02 -1.91
N LEU A 47 -13.68 -20.18 -1.26
CA LEU A 47 -14.09 -19.38 -0.11
C LEU A 47 -15.09 -18.28 -0.52
N PHE A 48 -14.90 -17.64 -1.68
CA PHE A 48 -15.80 -16.63 -2.21
C PHE A 48 -17.15 -17.25 -2.62
N ALA A 49 -17.13 -18.44 -3.27
CA ALA A 49 -18.36 -19.18 -3.59
C ALA A 49 -19.09 -19.67 -2.32
N PHE A 50 -18.35 -20.08 -1.28
CA PHE A 50 -18.93 -20.48 0.01
C PHE A 50 -19.60 -19.28 0.71
N PHE A 51 -18.92 -18.11 0.74
CA PHE A 51 -19.51 -16.87 1.28
C PHE A 51 -20.70 -16.40 0.43
N PHE A 52 -20.60 -16.45 -0.90
CA PHE A 52 -21.70 -16.05 -1.80
C PHE A 52 -22.93 -16.95 -1.68
N PHE A 53 -22.74 -18.27 -1.45
CA PHE A 53 -23.85 -19.22 -1.30
C PHE A 53 -24.55 -19.13 0.07
N PHE A 54 -23.84 -18.72 1.13
CA PHE A 54 -24.41 -18.57 2.47
C PHE A 54 -25.00 -17.19 2.74
N TYR A 55 -24.49 -16.14 2.06
CA TYR A 55 -24.99 -14.77 2.23
C TYR A 55 -26.21 -14.44 1.36
N ASN A 56 -26.44 -15.17 0.27
CA ASN A 56 -27.53 -14.91 -0.69
C ASN A 56 -28.81 -15.72 -0.44
N LYS A 57 -29.03 -16.25 0.77
CA LYS A 57 -30.33 -16.82 1.19
C LYS A 57 -31.17 -15.87 2.05
N GLY A 58 -31.06 -14.58 1.78
CA GLY A 58 -32.09 -13.62 2.19
C GLY A 58 -32.86 -13.23 0.95
N ASP A 59 -34.15 -13.59 0.90
CA ASP A 59 -35.07 -13.19 -0.17
C ASP A 59 -35.01 -11.68 -0.39
N LYS A 60 -34.20 -11.23 -1.37
CA LYS A 60 -34.36 -9.90 -1.95
C LYS A 60 -35.56 -9.96 -2.90
N GLN A 61 -36.75 -9.81 -2.36
CA GLN A 61 -37.89 -9.36 -3.19
C GLN A 61 -37.50 -7.94 -3.66
N GLU A 62 -37.19 -7.79 -4.94
CA GLU A 62 -37.19 -6.49 -5.58
C GLU A 62 -38.58 -5.86 -5.35
N PRO A 63 -38.64 -4.61 -4.86
CA PRO A 63 -39.94 -3.95 -4.74
C PRO A 63 -40.54 -3.84 -6.15
N ASN A 64 -41.74 -4.38 -6.33
CA ASN A 64 -42.48 -4.34 -7.58
C ASN A 64 -42.75 -2.87 -7.92
N ASN A 65 -42.06 -2.33 -8.95
CA ASN A 65 -41.92 -0.90 -9.28
C ASN A 65 -43.20 -0.25 -9.87
N ASN A 66 -44.40 -0.73 -9.59
CA ASN A 66 -45.62 -0.24 -10.24
C ASN A 66 -46.51 0.67 -9.38
N GLU A 67 -46.16 1.01 -8.16
CA GLU A 67 -46.90 2.02 -7.40
C GLU A 67 -46.13 3.33 -7.32
N HIS A 68 -46.21 4.15 -8.35
CA HIS A 68 -45.83 5.57 -8.24
C HIS A 68 -46.79 6.28 -7.27
N PRO A 69 -46.27 6.98 -6.23
CA PRO A 69 -47.13 7.75 -5.34
C PRO A 69 -47.92 8.80 -6.15
N THR A 70 -49.20 8.91 -5.91
CA THR A 70 -50.12 9.79 -6.64
C THR A 70 -49.69 11.24 -6.54
N ILE A 71 -49.42 11.92 -7.66
CA ILE A 71 -48.96 13.31 -7.73
C ILE A 71 -50.02 14.25 -7.17
N ILE A 72 -49.67 15.12 -6.26
CA ILE A 72 -50.49 16.20 -5.75
C ILE A 72 -50.53 17.31 -6.80
N LYS A 73 -51.72 17.57 -7.40
CA LYS A 73 -51.81 18.49 -8.54
C LYS A 73 -51.53 19.97 -8.22
N ASP A 74 -51.62 20.39 -6.96
CA ASP A 74 -51.62 21.80 -6.55
C ASP A 74 -50.42 22.24 -5.71
N ALA A 75 -49.45 21.37 -5.46
CA ALA A 75 -48.23 21.74 -4.75
C ALA A 75 -47.09 22.12 -5.71
N ASN A 76 -46.26 23.08 -5.32
CA ASN A 76 -45.08 23.49 -6.09
C ASN A 76 -43.89 22.53 -5.91
N GLY A 77 -43.77 21.89 -4.74
CA GLY A 77 -42.77 20.89 -4.46
C GLY A 77 -43.30 19.72 -3.62
N TYR A 78 -42.75 18.56 -3.85
CA TYR A 78 -43.09 17.35 -3.09
C TYR A 78 -41.83 16.45 -2.95
N ILE A 79 -41.77 15.78 -1.80
CA ILE A 79 -40.79 14.74 -1.49
C ILE A 79 -41.58 13.47 -1.23
N ASN A 80 -41.56 12.53 -2.18
CA ASN A 80 -42.18 11.23 -2.03
C ASN A 80 -41.21 10.28 -1.40
N CYS A 81 -41.56 9.73 -0.26
CA CYS A 81 -40.73 8.80 0.51
C CYS A 81 -41.44 7.43 0.58
N ILE A 82 -40.62 6.37 0.61
CA ILE A 82 -41.09 5.05 0.97
C ILE A 82 -40.40 4.67 2.26
N TYR A 83 -41.19 4.31 3.28
CA TYR A 83 -40.67 3.83 4.57
C TYR A 83 -40.93 2.34 4.74
N LYS A 84 -39.99 1.61 5.32
CA LYS A 84 -40.13 0.21 5.72
C LYS A 84 -40.59 0.18 7.18
N ILE A 85 -41.84 -0.21 7.40
CA ILE A 85 -42.46 -0.26 8.71
C ILE A 85 -42.48 -1.70 9.20
N ASN A 86 -41.73 -1.99 10.25
CA ASN A 86 -41.68 -3.32 10.85
C ASN A 86 -42.63 -3.49 12.02
N ASP A 87 -42.94 -2.40 12.74
CA ASP A 87 -43.81 -2.40 13.90
C ASP A 87 -44.74 -1.20 13.86
N THR A 88 -46.05 -1.43 13.96
CA THR A 88 -47.08 -0.38 13.98
C THR A 88 -47.55 -0.04 15.38
N SER A 89 -47.00 -0.64 16.41
CA SER A 89 -47.37 -0.39 17.81
C SER A 89 -46.81 0.94 18.38
N GLN A 90 -45.88 1.55 17.66
CA GLN A 90 -45.19 2.78 18.09
C GLN A 90 -45.06 3.77 16.95
N LYS A 91 -44.86 5.06 17.32
CA LYS A 91 -44.56 6.10 16.34
C LYS A 91 -43.18 5.89 15.72
N ILE A 92 -43.11 5.94 14.41
CA ILE A 92 -41.87 5.77 13.64
C ILE A 92 -41.29 7.14 13.30
N PRO A 93 -40.00 7.39 13.55
CA PRO A 93 -39.31 8.58 13.07
C PRO A 93 -39.31 8.61 11.53
N ILE A 94 -39.85 9.68 10.96
CA ILE A 94 -39.87 9.94 9.52
C ILE A 94 -38.99 11.12 9.12
N ILE A 95 -38.66 11.97 10.07
CA ILE A 95 -37.77 13.13 9.97
C ILE A 95 -36.92 13.16 11.24
N ASN A 96 -35.65 13.53 11.09
CA ASN A 96 -34.72 13.59 12.22
C ASN A 96 -35.05 14.75 13.18
N GLU A 97 -34.78 14.54 14.48
CA GLU A 97 -35.01 15.54 15.51
C GLU A 97 -34.19 16.84 15.34
N LYS A 98 -33.04 16.78 14.68
CA LYS A 98 -32.18 17.94 14.34
C LYS A 98 -32.75 18.81 13.22
N PHE A 99 -33.75 18.33 12.48
CA PHE A 99 -34.39 19.13 11.43
C PHE A 99 -35.24 20.23 12.07
N GLU A 100 -34.83 21.50 11.93
CA GLU A 100 -35.49 22.64 12.58
C GLU A 100 -36.28 23.54 11.63
N ASN A 101 -36.05 23.41 10.31
CA ASN A 101 -36.57 24.33 9.30
C ASN A 101 -38.07 24.22 9.04
N PHE A 102 -38.74 23.20 9.55
CA PHE A 102 -40.20 23.03 9.44
C PHE A 102 -41.01 24.20 10.05
N LYS A 103 -40.45 24.94 10.98
CA LYS A 103 -41.13 26.09 11.60
C LYS A 103 -41.37 27.29 10.65
N LYS A 104 -40.60 27.34 9.55
CA LYS A 104 -40.66 28.43 8.55
C LYS A 104 -41.40 28.00 7.28
N ILE A 105 -41.67 26.71 7.11
CA ILE A 105 -42.17 26.11 5.86
C ILE A 105 -43.49 25.40 6.16
N GLN A 106 -44.51 25.64 5.34
CA GLN A 106 -45.76 24.89 5.43
C GLN A 106 -45.57 23.47 4.78
N ILE A 107 -44.95 22.57 5.55
CA ILE A 107 -44.86 21.17 5.14
C ILE A 107 -46.10 20.45 5.65
N LYS A 108 -46.79 19.75 4.73
CA LYS A 108 -47.87 18.80 5.05
C LYS A 108 -47.45 17.40 4.71
N ILE A 109 -47.93 16.47 5.52
CA ILE A 109 -47.75 15.03 5.25
C ILE A 109 -48.99 14.56 4.49
N LYS A 110 -48.78 13.87 3.35
CA LYS A 110 -49.85 13.22 2.59
C LYS A 110 -49.70 11.72 2.63
N LYS A 111 -50.76 11.02 3.07
CA LYS A 111 -50.91 9.57 3.03
C LYS A 111 -52.30 9.23 2.57
N ASN A 112 -52.46 8.34 1.54
CA ASN A 112 -53.77 7.89 1.00
C ASN A 112 -54.73 9.08 0.72
N ASP A 113 -54.23 10.10 0.03
CA ASP A 113 -54.96 11.34 -0.31
C ASP A 113 -55.47 12.18 0.86
N LYS A 114 -55.10 11.84 2.10
CA LYS A 114 -55.37 12.65 3.29
C LYS A 114 -54.14 13.47 3.66
N PHE A 115 -54.37 14.69 4.13
CA PHE A 115 -53.33 15.60 4.64
C PHE A 115 -53.31 15.57 6.16
N TYR A 116 -52.13 15.57 6.71
CA TYR A 116 -51.83 15.62 8.13
C TYR A 116 -50.95 16.82 8.40
N GLU A 117 -51.01 17.34 9.60
CA GLU A 117 -50.05 18.35 10.09
C GLU A 117 -48.65 17.74 10.19
N PHE A 118 -47.64 18.58 10.01
CA PHE A 118 -46.26 18.14 10.10
C PHE A 118 -45.93 17.56 11.47
N SER A 119 -45.33 16.36 11.45
CA SER A 119 -44.74 15.74 12.64
C SER A 119 -43.45 15.01 12.25
N LYS A 120 -42.47 14.99 13.16
CA LYS A 120 -41.22 14.24 12.98
C LYS A 120 -41.39 12.72 13.15
N ASN A 121 -42.40 12.32 13.92
CA ASN A 121 -42.79 10.92 14.13
C ASN A 121 -44.22 10.71 13.62
N PHE A 122 -44.45 9.55 12.98
CA PHE A 122 -45.74 9.23 12.35
C PHE A 122 -46.28 7.87 12.78
N ASP A 123 -47.62 7.79 12.98
CA ASP A 123 -48.34 6.56 13.27
C ASP A 123 -48.73 5.87 11.95
N PHE A 124 -48.27 4.65 11.76
CA PHE A 124 -48.58 3.85 10.59
C PHE A 124 -49.60 2.78 10.93
N ASP A 125 -50.64 2.66 10.13
CA ASP A 125 -51.71 1.67 10.31
C ASP A 125 -51.35 0.31 9.73
N THR A 126 -50.29 0.23 8.89
CA THR A 126 -49.88 -0.95 8.15
C THR A 126 -48.38 -1.13 8.20
N SER A 127 -47.92 -2.38 8.32
CA SER A 127 -46.53 -2.77 8.16
C SER A 127 -46.14 -2.95 6.69
N GLY A 128 -44.82 -3.08 6.41
CA GLY A 128 -44.30 -3.24 5.06
C GLY A 128 -43.78 -1.92 4.48
N LEU A 129 -43.78 -1.82 3.15
CA LEU A 129 -43.36 -0.62 2.44
C LEU A 129 -44.54 0.37 2.33
N VAL A 130 -44.45 1.49 3.00
CA VAL A 130 -45.51 2.49 3.10
C VAL A 130 -45.09 3.81 2.48
N PRO A 131 -45.81 4.31 1.45
CA PRO A 131 -45.55 5.61 0.85
C PRO A 131 -46.07 6.74 1.72
N LEU A 132 -45.27 7.83 1.78
CA LEU A 132 -45.62 9.07 2.47
C LEU A 132 -45.01 10.24 1.71
N SER A 133 -45.77 11.34 1.53
CA SER A 133 -45.24 12.52 0.82
C SER A 133 -45.24 13.75 1.72
N PHE A 134 -44.15 14.50 1.65
CA PHE A 134 -44.06 15.86 2.19
C PHE A 134 -44.37 16.85 1.06
N VAL A 135 -45.17 17.87 1.37
CA VAL A 135 -45.67 18.87 0.42
C VAL A 135 -45.26 20.24 0.88
N PHE A 136 -44.69 21.06 -0.02
CA PHE A 136 -44.27 22.39 0.27
C PHE A 136 -44.39 23.31 -0.96
N ASN A 137 -44.44 24.64 -0.71
CA ASN A 137 -44.63 25.65 -1.76
C ASN A 137 -43.52 26.70 -1.81
N GLU A 138 -42.59 26.66 -0.87
CA GLU A 138 -41.53 27.66 -0.70
C GLU A 138 -40.14 27.00 -0.74
N THR A 139 -39.09 27.81 -0.73
CA THR A 139 -37.71 27.39 -0.57
C THR A 139 -37.52 26.49 0.64
N ILE A 140 -36.80 25.39 0.49
CA ILE A 140 -36.58 24.40 1.53
C ILE A 140 -35.10 24.29 1.91
N ASN A 141 -34.83 24.32 3.22
CA ASN A 141 -33.56 23.89 3.78
C ASN A 141 -33.71 22.44 4.29
N MET A 142 -32.90 21.54 3.76
CA MET A 142 -32.99 20.10 4.04
C MET A 142 -31.92 19.59 5.01
N ASP A 143 -31.17 20.48 5.65
CA ASP A 143 -30.11 20.06 6.57
C ASP A 143 -30.64 19.09 7.62
N TYR A 144 -30.00 17.91 7.74
CA TYR A 144 -30.39 16.84 8.66
C TYR A 144 -31.82 16.28 8.49
N MET A 145 -32.55 16.60 7.41
CA MET A 145 -33.96 16.21 7.29
C MET A 145 -34.18 14.72 7.50
N PHE A 146 -33.42 13.87 6.83
CA PHE A 146 -33.51 12.42 6.94
C PHE A 146 -32.29 11.79 7.63
N TYR A 147 -31.46 12.58 8.29
CA TYR A 147 -30.27 12.09 9.00
C TYR A 147 -30.61 10.90 9.91
N ASN A 148 -29.92 9.77 9.72
CA ASN A 148 -30.09 8.56 10.54
C ASN A 148 -31.56 8.05 10.64
N ILE A 149 -32.31 8.13 9.53
CA ILE A 149 -33.66 7.55 9.43
C ILE A 149 -33.58 6.18 8.79
N SER A 150 -33.40 5.16 9.61
CA SER A 150 -33.23 3.77 9.18
C SER A 150 -34.49 3.15 8.54
N SER A 151 -35.67 3.72 8.75
CA SER A 151 -36.91 3.26 8.10
C SER A 151 -37.07 3.76 6.66
N LEU A 152 -36.27 4.76 6.22
CA LEU A 152 -36.35 5.35 4.89
C LEU A 152 -35.74 4.42 3.84
N VAL A 153 -36.48 4.11 2.77
CA VAL A 153 -36.07 3.20 1.69
C VAL A 153 -35.87 3.92 0.37
N SER A 154 -36.70 4.90 0.05
CA SER A 154 -36.62 5.62 -1.21
C SER A 154 -37.10 7.06 -1.06
N VAL A 155 -36.45 7.96 -1.81
CA VAL A 155 -36.85 9.36 -1.92
C VAL A 155 -36.91 9.76 -3.39
N ASP A 156 -38.06 10.28 -3.82
CA ASP A 156 -38.25 10.93 -5.13
C ASP A 156 -38.76 12.36 -4.89
N MET A 157 -37.92 13.33 -5.20
CA MET A 157 -38.18 14.73 -4.96
C MET A 157 -38.26 15.49 -6.28
N LYS A 158 -39.38 16.16 -6.51
CA LYS A 158 -39.68 16.89 -7.74
C LYS A 158 -40.33 18.22 -7.48
N THR A 159 -40.09 19.20 -8.35
CA THR A 159 -40.77 20.49 -8.30
C THR A 159 -41.51 20.81 -9.59
N LYS A 160 -42.59 21.61 -9.43
CA LYS A 160 -43.21 22.36 -10.52
C LYS A 160 -42.79 23.82 -10.38
N GLY A 161 -41.87 24.27 -11.24
CA GLY A 161 -41.33 25.64 -11.18
C GLY A 161 -39.97 25.74 -10.50
N ASN A 162 -39.51 26.95 -10.26
CA ASN A 162 -38.16 27.22 -9.73
C ASN A 162 -38.14 27.26 -8.20
N ILE A 163 -38.48 26.14 -7.54
CA ILE A 163 -38.28 26.08 -6.08
C ILE A 163 -36.77 25.90 -5.82
N GLU A 164 -36.30 26.66 -4.84
CA GLU A 164 -34.90 26.66 -4.44
C GLU A 164 -34.67 25.71 -3.26
N ILE A 165 -33.59 24.96 -3.32
CA ILE A 165 -33.02 24.28 -2.17
C ILE A 165 -31.97 25.19 -1.55
N GLU A 166 -32.14 25.56 -0.29
CA GLU A 166 -31.23 26.44 0.43
C GLU A 166 -29.97 25.71 0.89
N SER A 167 -30.14 24.48 1.41
CA SER A 167 -29.05 23.65 1.91
C SER A 167 -29.45 22.17 1.94
N VAL A 168 -28.45 21.27 1.86
CA VAL A 168 -28.60 19.81 1.88
C VAL A 168 -27.53 19.10 2.72
N ASN A 169 -26.93 19.80 3.69
CA ASN A 169 -25.87 19.20 4.50
C ASN A 169 -26.43 18.01 5.31
N LYS A 170 -25.75 16.86 5.18
CA LYS A 170 -26.07 15.64 5.96
C LYS A 170 -27.52 15.20 5.85
N THR A 171 -28.18 15.54 4.74
CA THR A 171 -29.63 15.27 4.57
C THR A 171 -29.94 13.80 4.71
N PHE A 172 -29.14 12.91 4.11
CA PHE A 172 -29.33 11.46 4.10
C PHE A 172 -28.24 10.68 4.86
N GLU A 173 -27.30 11.35 5.52
CA GLU A 173 -26.21 10.70 6.25
C GLU A 173 -26.78 9.62 7.20
N LEU A 174 -26.22 8.37 7.14
CA LEU A 174 -26.60 7.22 7.98
C LEU A 174 -28.02 6.67 7.72
N CYS A 175 -28.51 6.74 6.50
CA CYS A 175 -29.80 6.11 6.12
C CYS A 175 -29.56 4.67 5.64
N ASP A 176 -29.28 3.73 6.54
CA ASP A 176 -28.81 2.36 6.25
C ASP A 176 -29.71 1.55 5.29
N ASN A 177 -31.02 1.82 5.21
CA ASN A 177 -31.95 1.12 4.32
C ASN A 177 -32.35 1.95 3.09
N LEU A 178 -31.75 3.12 2.87
CA LEU A 178 -32.01 3.97 1.72
C LEU A 178 -31.41 3.33 0.46
N VAL A 179 -32.26 3.01 -0.53
CA VAL A 179 -31.86 2.31 -1.77
C VAL A 179 -31.83 3.26 -2.97
N ASN A 180 -32.81 4.16 -3.08
CA ASN A 180 -32.95 5.03 -4.24
C ASN A 180 -33.18 6.48 -3.82
N VAL A 181 -32.45 7.41 -4.46
CA VAL A 181 -32.70 8.85 -4.33
C VAL A 181 -32.75 9.50 -5.69
N SER A 182 -33.80 10.28 -5.95
CA SER A 182 -33.94 11.16 -7.11
C SER A 182 -34.26 12.58 -6.64
N LEU A 183 -33.41 13.54 -6.99
CA LEU A 183 -33.59 14.97 -6.75
C LEU A 183 -33.52 15.68 -8.09
N GLU A 184 -34.68 16.08 -8.66
CA GLU A 184 -34.75 16.64 -9.99
C GLU A 184 -35.53 17.97 -10.04
N GLY A 185 -35.05 18.88 -10.91
CA GLY A 185 -35.76 20.10 -11.25
C GLY A 185 -35.64 21.25 -10.26
N PHE A 186 -34.73 21.13 -9.27
CA PHE A 186 -34.46 22.17 -8.28
C PHE A 186 -33.39 23.16 -8.74
N SER A 187 -33.46 24.38 -8.18
CA SER A 187 -32.36 25.34 -8.17
C SER A 187 -31.63 25.28 -6.83
N GLY A 188 -30.32 25.27 -6.85
CA GLY A 188 -29.46 25.19 -5.67
C GLY A 188 -28.54 26.40 -5.54
N SER A 189 -28.99 27.60 -5.94
CA SER A 189 -28.13 28.79 -5.97
C SER A 189 -27.55 29.17 -4.60
N ASN A 190 -28.19 28.74 -3.52
CA ASN A 190 -27.74 29.00 -2.13
C ASN A 190 -26.93 27.84 -1.54
N ILE A 191 -26.87 26.67 -2.21
CA ILE A 191 -26.14 25.51 -1.69
C ILE A 191 -24.62 25.81 -1.71
N LYS A 192 -24.00 25.83 -0.55
CA LYS A 192 -22.56 26.04 -0.38
C LYS A 192 -21.80 24.75 -0.12
N SER A 193 -22.48 23.72 0.41
CA SER A 193 -21.88 22.45 0.78
C SER A 193 -22.87 21.29 0.56
N MET A 194 -22.34 20.19 0.07
CA MET A 194 -22.98 18.87 0.00
C MET A 194 -22.18 17.85 0.83
N HIS A 195 -21.43 18.35 1.82
CA HIS A 195 -20.60 17.53 2.70
C HIS A 195 -21.45 16.44 3.37
N LYS A 196 -21.01 15.18 3.20
CA LYS A 196 -21.67 14.00 3.78
C LYS A 196 -23.14 13.84 3.41
N LEU A 197 -23.54 14.29 2.22
CA LEU A 197 -24.96 14.22 1.80
C LEU A 197 -25.51 12.80 1.87
N PHE A 198 -24.72 11.78 1.46
CA PHE A 198 -25.05 10.35 1.45
C PHE A 198 -24.00 9.51 2.20
N TYR A 199 -23.39 10.07 3.22
CA TYR A 199 -22.32 9.41 3.97
C TYR A 199 -22.85 8.22 4.79
N ASN A 200 -22.20 7.05 4.64
CA ASN A 200 -22.58 5.79 5.29
C ASN A 200 -23.98 5.29 4.92
N ASP A 201 -24.42 5.50 3.68
CA ASP A 201 -25.67 4.97 3.18
C ASP A 201 -25.43 3.57 2.54
N ASN A 202 -25.27 2.57 3.37
CA ASN A 202 -24.79 1.23 3.02
C ASN A 202 -25.70 0.43 2.07
N SER A 203 -26.90 0.90 1.76
CA SER A 203 -27.84 0.27 0.82
C SER A 203 -28.13 1.13 -0.41
N LEU A 204 -27.52 2.32 -0.52
CA LEU A 204 -27.85 3.31 -1.55
C LEU A 204 -27.29 2.89 -2.92
N SER A 205 -28.11 2.27 -3.74
CA SER A 205 -27.67 1.75 -5.04
C SER A 205 -27.90 2.71 -6.21
N LYS A 206 -28.95 3.55 -6.15
CA LYS A 206 -29.31 4.43 -7.26
C LYS A 206 -29.44 5.88 -6.81
N VAL A 207 -28.66 6.76 -7.42
CA VAL A 207 -28.72 8.20 -7.19
C VAL A 207 -28.90 8.93 -8.51
N ASN A 208 -29.98 9.73 -8.61
CA ASN A 208 -30.17 10.72 -9.65
C ASN A 208 -30.22 12.10 -9.03
N LEU A 209 -29.09 12.82 -9.08
CA LEU A 209 -28.94 14.13 -8.51
C LEU A 209 -28.78 15.18 -9.62
N SER A 210 -29.87 15.89 -9.93
CA SER A 210 -29.93 16.92 -10.95
C SER A 210 -30.42 18.23 -10.35
N ILE A 211 -29.47 19.02 -9.80
CA ILE A 211 -29.71 20.31 -9.16
C ILE A 211 -29.07 21.39 -10.01
N ASN A 212 -29.89 22.29 -10.56
CA ASN A 212 -29.42 23.40 -11.38
C ASN A 212 -28.81 24.51 -10.50
N ASN A 213 -27.98 25.37 -11.11
CA ASN A 213 -27.46 26.59 -10.49
C ASN A 213 -26.67 26.39 -9.20
N THR A 214 -25.97 25.27 -9.01
CA THR A 214 -25.15 25.03 -7.81
C THR A 214 -23.80 25.80 -7.84
N TYR A 215 -23.77 26.95 -8.49
CA TYR A 215 -22.54 27.74 -8.71
C TYR A 215 -21.91 28.31 -7.42
N ASN A 216 -22.60 28.30 -6.28
CA ASN A 216 -22.04 28.69 -4.97
C ASN A 216 -21.45 27.49 -4.18
N LEU A 217 -21.56 26.26 -4.73
CA LEU A 217 -21.04 25.05 -4.10
C LEU A 217 -19.52 25.11 -3.95
N LYS A 218 -19.02 24.88 -2.73
CA LYS A 218 -17.60 24.92 -2.37
C LYS A 218 -17.06 23.59 -1.89
N ASP A 219 -17.93 22.73 -1.34
CA ASP A 219 -17.53 21.52 -0.65
C ASP A 219 -18.44 20.35 -1.00
N THR A 220 -17.83 19.29 -1.54
CA THR A 220 -18.49 18.01 -1.83
C THR A 220 -17.77 16.85 -1.13
N SER A 221 -16.95 17.16 -0.10
CA SER A 221 -16.18 16.14 0.60
C SER A 221 -17.08 15.11 1.29
N TYR A 222 -16.68 13.84 1.25
CA TYR A 222 -17.41 12.70 1.80
C TYR A 222 -18.83 12.52 1.25
N MET A 223 -19.17 13.14 0.12
CA MET A 223 -20.56 13.20 -0.37
C MET A 223 -21.22 11.81 -0.51
N PHE A 224 -20.48 10.84 -0.97
CA PHE A 224 -20.91 9.44 -1.17
C PHE A 224 -20.06 8.43 -0.38
N SER A 225 -19.18 8.89 0.50
CA SER A 225 -18.27 7.99 1.21
C SER A 225 -19.02 6.90 1.98
N ASN A 226 -18.59 5.65 1.81
CA ASN A 226 -19.23 4.44 2.34
C ASN A 226 -20.67 4.18 1.80
N ALA A 227 -21.00 4.64 0.59
CA ALA A 227 -22.28 4.33 -0.04
C ALA A 227 -22.16 3.11 -0.99
N TYR A 228 -23.24 2.32 -1.10
CA TYR A 228 -23.31 1.10 -1.94
C TYR A 228 -23.50 1.41 -3.44
N LEU A 229 -23.09 2.48 -3.97
CA LEU A 229 -23.43 2.97 -5.31
C LEU A 229 -23.23 1.92 -6.42
N ASP A 230 -24.29 1.69 -7.22
CA ASP A 230 -24.27 0.91 -8.44
C ASP A 230 -24.58 1.78 -9.68
N ASN A 231 -25.49 2.75 -9.53
CA ASN A 231 -25.90 3.65 -10.61
C ASN A 231 -25.93 5.10 -10.12
N LEU A 232 -25.03 5.93 -10.67
CA LEU A 232 -24.93 7.35 -10.34
C LEU A 232 -25.18 8.23 -11.56
N ASN A 233 -26.20 9.08 -11.48
CA ASN A 233 -26.44 10.19 -12.39
C ASN A 233 -26.26 11.51 -11.64
N LEU A 234 -25.18 12.25 -11.95
CA LEU A 234 -24.76 13.42 -11.21
C LEU A 234 -24.68 14.66 -12.12
N TYR A 235 -25.65 15.57 -11.99
CA TYR A 235 -25.70 16.86 -12.68
C TYR A 235 -25.73 18.00 -11.68
N ILE A 236 -24.53 18.48 -11.31
CA ILE A 236 -24.30 19.62 -10.44
C ILE A 236 -23.21 20.50 -11.02
N ASP A 237 -23.29 21.82 -10.80
CA ASP A 237 -22.26 22.75 -11.22
C ASP A 237 -21.17 22.83 -10.15
N THR A 238 -20.03 22.22 -10.43
CA THR A 238 -18.88 22.12 -9.51
C THR A 238 -17.76 23.12 -9.80
N ARG A 239 -17.98 24.09 -10.72
CA ARG A 239 -16.93 25.05 -11.16
C ARG A 239 -16.26 25.82 -10.02
N ASN A 240 -16.93 25.98 -8.88
CA ASN A 240 -16.42 26.73 -7.73
C ASN A 240 -16.10 25.85 -6.52
N VAL A 241 -16.18 24.52 -6.66
CA VAL A 241 -15.80 23.58 -5.61
C VAL A 241 -14.30 23.65 -5.37
N ILE A 242 -13.92 23.70 -4.09
CA ILE A 242 -12.53 23.75 -3.64
C ILE A 242 -12.10 22.48 -2.92
N ASN A 243 -13.06 21.67 -2.40
CA ASN A 243 -12.81 20.44 -1.67
C ASN A 243 -13.66 19.30 -2.23
N MET A 244 -12.99 18.27 -2.78
CA MET A 244 -13.60 17.02 -3.27
C MET A 244 -13.00 15.79 -2.56
N SER A 245 -12.31 16.00 -1.42
CA SER A 245 -11.67 14.90 -0.70
C SER A 245 -12.70 13.86 -0.23
N HIS A 246 -12.33 12.58 -0.28
CA HIS A 246 -13.16 11.46 0.16
C HIS A 246 -14.54 11.32 -0.54
N MET A 247 -14.74 11.99 -1.69
CA MET A 247 -16.08 12.09 -2.29
C MET A 247 -16.72 10.73 -2.59
N PHE A 248 -15.95 9.74 -3.03
CA PHE A 248 -16.39 8.37 -3.35
C PHE A 248 -15.65 7.32 -2.52
N GLU A 249 -14.98 7.71 -1.45
CA GLU A 249 -14.23 6.77 -0.63
C GLU A 249 -15.08 5.61 -0.14
N ASN A 250 -14.54 4.37 -0.23
CA ASN A 250 -15.22 3.14 0.18
C ASN A 250 -16.55 2.84 -0.55
N CYS A 251 -16.75 3.34 -1.77
CA CYS A 251 -17.88 2.93 -2.60
C CYS A 251 -17.52 1.60 -3.30
N GLU A 252 -17.56 0.50 -2.56
CA GLU A 252 -16.96 -0.79 -2.94
C GLU A 252 -17.55 -1.45 -4.19
N TYR A 253 -18.76 -1.06 -4.62
CA TYR A 253 -19.51 -1.73 -5.69
C TYR A 253 -19.51 -0.98 -7.02
N ILE A 254 -18.96 0.22 -7.07
CA ILE A 254 -18.85 1.00 -8.32
C ILE A 254 -17.89 0.29 -9.28
N LYS A 255 -18.39 -0.06 -10.48
CA LYS A 255 -17.57 -0.61 -11.57
C LYS A 255 -17.18 0.42 -12.60
N ASP A 256 -18.12 1.26 -12.99
CA ASP A 256 -17.96 2.30 -14.00
C ASP A 256 -18.32 3.65 -13.41
N LEU A 257 -17.38 4.61 -13.43
CA LEU A 257 -17.61 5.93 -12.88
C LEU A 257 -17.38 7.01 -13.93
N ASN A 258 -18.47 7.62 -14.39
CA ASN A 258 -18.41 8.71 -15.36
C ASN A 258 -18.60 10.06 -14.68
N LEU A 259 -17.50 10.82 -14.59
CA LEU A 259 -17.46 12.16 -13.99
C LEU A 259 -17.19 13.27 -15.02
N SER A 260 -17.47 13.01 -16.29
CA SER A 260 -17.25 14.00 -17.39
C SER A 260 -18.00 15.32 -17.22
N ASN A 261 -19.02 15.36 -16.36
CA ASN A 261 -19.80 16.56 -16.05
C ASN A 261 -19.18 17.44 -14.98
N LEU A 262 -18.28 16.92 -14.14
CA LEU A 262 -17.67 17.69 -13.06
C LEU A 262 -16.63 18.67 -13.60
N LYS A 263 -16.61 19.88 -13.05
CA LYS A 263 -15.56 20.89 -13.26
C LYS A 263 -14.68 20.96 -12.02
N THR A 264 -13.36 20.84 -12.21
CA THR A 264 -12.40 20.71 -11.09
C THR A 264 -11.38 21.85 -11.03
N ASN A 265 -11.53 22.86 -11.88
CA ASN A 265 -10.57 23.95 -12.08
C ASN A 265 -10.24 24.77 -10.82
N ASN A 266 -11.09 24.76 -9.78
CA ASN A 266 -10.84 25.44 -8.51
C ASN A 266 -10.55 24.49 -7.35
N VAL A 267 -10.53 23.17 -7.58
CA VAL A 267 -10.29 22.18 -6.52
C VAL A 267 -8.86 22.28 -6.00
N ILE A 268 -8.72 22.27 -4.68
CA ILE A 268 -7.45 22.34 -3.95
C ILE A 268 -7.11 20.96 -3.36
N ASP A 269 -8.13 20.21 -2.89
CA ASP A 269 -7.96 18.93 -2.25
C ASP A 269 -8.77 17.84 -2.95
N MET A 270 -8.06 16.80 -3.45
CA MET A 270 -8.61 15.59 -4.06
C MET A 270 -8.16 14.32 -3.32
N SER A 271 -7.64 14.47 -2.08
CA SER A 271 -7.18 13.33 -1.31
C SER A 271 -8.30 12.32 -1.07
N PHE A 272 -7.98 11.03 -1.14
CA PHE A 272 -8.93 9.93 -0.92
C PHE A 272 -10.17 9.92 -1.83
N MET A 273 -10.21 10.75 -2.89
CA MET A 273 -11.44 10.94 -3.68
C MET A 273 -12.02 9.64 -4.22
N PHE A 274 -11.16 8.69 -4.60
CA PHE A 274 -11.50 7.37 -5.14
C PHE A 274 -10.84 6.25 -4.33
N ASN A 275 -10.51 6.50 -3.06
CA ASN A 275 -9.88 5.50 -2.21
C ASN A 275 -10.82 4.34 -1.91
N ASN A 276 -10.27 3.13 -1.97
CA ASN A 276 -10.97 1.89 -1.68
C ASN A 276 -12.23 1.67 -2.54
N LEU A 277 -12.01 1.70 -3.87
CA LEU A 277 -12.98 1.29 -4.89
C LEU A 277 -12.56 -0.06 -5.52
N PRO A 278 -12.66 -1.17 -4.80
CA PRO A 278 -12.07 -2.45 -5.22
C PRO A 278 -12.71 -3.05 -6.47
N SER A 279 -13.90 -2.60 -6.86
CA SER A 279 -14.63 -3.06 -8.06
C SER A 279 -14.49 -2.11 -9.25
N LEU A 280 -13.77 -0.97 -9.13
CA LEU A 280 -13.68 0.05 -10.16
C LEU A 280 -12.87 -0.47 -11.36
N GLU A 281 -13.54 -0.74 -12.47
CA GLU A 281 -12.93 -1.16 -13.74
C GLU A 281 -12.63 0.03 -14.65
N ASN A 282 -13.55 1.01 -14.73
CA ASN A 282 -13.44 2.15 -15.63
C ASN A 282 -13.77 3.47 -14.92
N ILE A 283 -12.95 4.49 -15.19
CA ILE A 283 -13.20 5.85 -14.71
C ILE A 283 -13.00 6.87 -15.83
N CYS A 284 -13.96 7.80 -15.98
CA CYS A 284 -13.86 8.89 -16.94
C CYS A 284 -13.61 10.22 -16.21
N ILE A 285 -12.35 10.67 -16.23
CA ILE A 285 -11.85 11.91 -15.62
C ILE A 285 -11.05 12.79 -16.61
N SER A 286 -11.19 12.54 -17.90
CA SER A 286 -10.42 13.23 -18.96
C SER A 286 -10.60 14.76 -19.00
N ASN A 287 -11.64 15.26 -18.35
CA ASN A 287 -11.96 16.69 -18.22
C ASN A 287 -11.50 17.32 -16.90
N PHE A 288 -10.83 16.55 -16.02
CA PHE A 288 -10.35 17.10 -14.75
C PHE A 288 -9.23 18.10 -14.99
N GLU A 289 -9.41 19.30 -14.48
CA GLU A 289 -8.40 20.35 -14.44
C GLU A 289 -7.82 20.43 -13.02
N THR A 290 -6.52 20.14 -12.88
CA THR A 290 -5.86 20.04 -11.56
C THR A 290 -4.94 21.23 -11.24
N ASN A 291 -5.11 22.36 -11.94
CA ASN A 291 -4.24 23.53 -11.84
C ASN A 291 -4.11 24.13 -10.42
N ASN A 292 -5.04 23.85 -9.53
CA ASN A 292 -5.06 24.37 -8.16
C ASN A 292 -4.89 23.28 -7.10
N VAL A 293 -4.84 22.01 -7.51
CA VAL A 293 -4.73 20.88 -6.58
C VAL A 293 -3.37 20.89 -5.90
N THR A 294 -3.38 20.73 -4.57
CA THR A 294 -2.19 20.67 -3.73
C THR A 294 -2.01 19.33 -3.06
N ASN A 295 -3.07 18.53 -2.93
CA ASN A 295 -3.09 17.25 -2.23
C ASN A 295 -3.82 16.19 -3.07
N MET A 296 -3.11 15.09 -3.39
CA MET A 296 -3.63 13.92 -4.12
C MET A 296 -3.34 12.61 -3.36
N THR A 297 -3.10 12.69 -2.03
CA THR A 297 -2.79 11.51 -1.23
C THR A 297 -3.93 10.49 -1.29
N TYR A 298 -3.59 9.20 -1.46
CA TYR A 298 -4.54 8.09 -1.52
C TYR A 298 -5.63 8.22 -2.59
N MET A 299 -5.46 9.09 -3.62
CA MET A 299 -6.55 9.42 -4.55
C MET A 299 -7.15 8.19 -5.24
N PHE A 300 -6.37 7.16 -5.58
CA PHE A 300 -6.79 5.90 -6.20
C PHE A 300 -6.35 4.68 -5.40
N SER A 301 -5.95 4.86 -4.14
CA SER A 301 -5.48 3.73 -3.32
C SER A 301 -6.57 2.66 -3.19
N ASN A 302 -6.17 1.38 -3.20
CA ASN A 302 -7.07 0.23 -3.14
C ASN A 302 -8.10 0.12 -4.29
N CYS A 303 -7.82 0.70 -5.48
CA CYS A 303 -8.56 0.43 -6.70
C CYS A 303 -8.05 -0.87 -7.35
N ARG A 304 -8.34 -2.01 -6.72
CA ARG A 304 -7.67 -3.30 -6.95
C ARG A 304 -7.82 -3.87 -8.35
N VAL A 305 -8.92 -3.58 -9.05
CA VAL A 305 -9.19 -4.12 -10.40
C VAL A 305 -9.01 -3.09 -11.52
N LEU A 306 -8.66 -1.85 -11.19
CA LEU A 306 -8.37 -0.81 -12.17
C LEU A 306 -7.10 -1.19 -12.95
N SER A 307 -7.23 -1.49 -14.25
CA SER A 307 -6.11 -1.99 -15.06
C SER A 307 -5.28 -0.89 -15.72
N LYS A 308 -5.87 0.28 -15.98
CA LYS A 308 -5.17 1.39 -16.64
C LYS A 308 -5.77 2.73 -16.28
N ILE A 309 -4.93 3.77 -16.25
CA ILE A 309 -5.36 5.15 -16.07
C ILE A 309 -4.42 6.11 -16.80
N SER A 310 -5.00 7.18 -17.41
CA SER A 310 -4.23 8.27 -18.00
C SER A 310 -4.42 9.56 -17.21
N LEU A 311 -3.29 10.11 -16.75
CA LEU A 311 -3.19 11.39 -16.06
C LEU A 311 -2.42 12.43 -16.91
N GLU A 312 -2.33 12.22 -18.23
CA GLU A 312 -1.59 13.12 -19.13
C GLU A 312 -2.12 14.55 -19.14
N HIS A 313 -3.39 14.74 -18.78
CA HIS A 313 -4.03 16.06 -18.68
C HIS A 313 -3.89 16.71 -17.28
N PHE A 314 -3.36 15.98 -16.29
CA PHE A 314 -3.16 16.53 -14.94
C PHE A 314 -2.02 17.54 -14.92
N ASN A 315 -2.28 18.70 -14.34
CA ASN A 315 -1.26 19.68 -13.97
C ASN A 315 -0.84 19.42 -12.52
N LEU A 316 0.45 19.13 -12.31
CA LEU A 316 1.02 18.79 -11.01
C LEU A 316 1.83 19.94 -10.39
N GLU A 317 1.84 21.13 -10.99
CA GLU A 317 2.72 22.24 -10.60
C GLU A 317 2.53 22.70 -9.15
N LYS A 318 1.31 22.60 -8.60
CA LYS A 318 1.00 22.99 -7.22
C LYS A 318 0.91 21.80 -6.25
N VAL A 319 0.92 20.59 -6.77
CA VAL A 319 0.80 19.38 -5.94
C VAL A 319 2.01 19.27 -5.02
N LYS A 320 1.75 19.02 -3.74
CA LYS A 320 2.77 18.85 -2.69
C LYS A 320 2.94 17.41 -2.27
N ASP A 321 1.86 16.64 -2.33
CA ASP A 321 1.80 15.29 -1.81
C ASP A 321 1.00 14.37 -2.75
N MET A 322 1.65 13.29 -3.19
CA MET A 322 1.07 12.21 -3.99
C MET A 322 1.30 10.85 -3.32
N SER A 323 1.57 10.85 -2.00
CA SER A 323 1.82 9.61 -1.26
C SER A 323 0.62 8.66 -1.33
N PHE A 324 0.89 7.36 -1.50
CA PHE A 324 -0.12 6.30 -1.57
C PHE A 324 -1.13 6.44 -2.72
N MET A 325 -0.84 7.26 -3.75
CA MET A 325 -1.84 7.59 -4.77
C MET A 325 -2.41 6.37 -5.49
N PHE A 326 -1.62 5.32 -5.71
CA PHE A 326 -1.99 4.05 -6.33
C PHE A 326 -1.67 2.84 -5.44
N ASP A 327 -1.49 3.05 -4.14
CA ASP A 327 -1.21 1.95 -3.20
C ASP A 327 -2.28 0.85 -3.30
N ASN A 328 -1.85 -0.43 -3.40
CA ASN A 328 -2.73 -1.59 -3.56
C ASN A 328 -3.62 -1.58 -4.83
N CYS A 329 -3.18 -0.95 -5.91
CA CYS A 329 -3.80 -1.11 -7.23
C CYS A 329 -3.27 -2.40 -7.89
N LEU A 330 -3.73 -3.57 -7.42
CA LEU A 330 -3.13 -4.87 -7.71
C LEU A 330 -3.06 -5.20 -9.21
N LEU A 331 -4.12 -4.86 -9.98
CA LEU A 331 -4.24 -5.19 -11.41
C LEU A 331 -3.84 -4.03 -12.34
N ILE A 332 -3.25 -2.95 -11.82
CA ILE A 332 -2.83 -1.83 -12.66
C ILE A 332 -1.64 -2.24 -13.55
N GLU A 333 -1.84 -2.18 -14.87
CA GLU A 333 -0.84 -2.51 -15.89
C GLU A 333 -0.18 -1.25 -16.47
N ARG A 334 -0.93 -0.14 -16.52
CA ARG A 334 -0.46 1.09 -17.14
C ARG A 334 -0.97 2.34 -16.45
N ILE A 335 -0.02 3.20 -16.09
CA ILE A 335 -0.25 4.57 -15.63
C ILE A 335 0.54 5.51 -16.54
N THR A 336 -0.12 6.56 -17.08
CA THR A 336 0.56 7.54 -17.94
C THR A 336 0.47 8.93 -17.35
N PHE A 337 1.61 9.62 -17.29
CA PHE A 337 1.75 11.01 -16.84
C PHE A 337 2.17 11.92 -17.99
N ASN A 338 1.88 13.21 -17.86
CA ASN A 338 2.39 14.20 -18.81
C ASN A 338 3.88 14.46 -18.56
N LYS A 339 4.74 13.99 -19.47
CA LYS A 339 6.20 14.19 -19.38
C LYS A 339 6.65 15.67 -19.36
N ASN A 340 5.78 16.61 -19.72
CA ASN A 340 6.06 18.04 -19.73
C ASN A 340 5.45 18.78 -18.53
N THR A 341 4.80 18.08 -17.60
CA THR A 341 4.25 18.73 -16.41
C THR A 341 5.38 19.26 -15.51
N LYS A 342 5.14 20.40 -14.87
CA LYS A 342 6.03 20.94 -13.84
C LYS A 342 5.61 20.42 -12.47
N ILE A 343 6.58 20.16 -11.59
CA ILE A 343 6.36 19.60 -10.26
C ILE A 343 7.11 20.36 -9.16
N SER A 344 7.24 21.67 -9.30
CA SER A 344 8.10 22.53 -8.46
C SER A 344 7.74 22.59 -6.97
N LYS A 345 6.68 21.93 -6.52
CA LYS A 345 6.18 21.91 -5.13
C LYS A 345 6.07 20.53 -4.51
N LEU A 346 6.32 19.47 -5.28
CA LEU A 346 6.12 18.09 -4.82
C LEU A 346 7.19 17.70 -3.79
N GLU A 347 6.77 17.37 -2.58
CA GLU A 347 7.64 17.05 -1.44
C GLU A 347 7.75 15.55 -1.18
N THR A 348 6.70 14.76 -1.49
CA THR A 348 6.67 13.32 -1.25
C THR A 348 5.84 12.56 -2.27
N ILE A 349 6.35 11.39 -2.63
CA ILE A 349 5.69 10.36 -3.46
C ILE A 349 5.82 8.98 -2.77
N SER A 350 5.99 8.97 -1.44
CA SER A 350 6.17 7.71 -0.72
C SER A 350 4.98 6.77 -0.92
N HIS A 351 5.24 5.48 -1.08
CA HIS A 351 4.22 4.43 -1.30
C HIS A 351 3.33 4.64 -2.55
N MET A 352 3.74 5.52 -3.48
CA MET A 352 2.85 5.93 -4.57
C MET A 352 2.37 4.76 -5.44
N PHE A 353 3.21 3.76 -5.68
CA PHE A 353 2.92 2.56 -6.47
C PHE A 353 3.05 1.27 -5.65
N LYS A 354 2.98 1.38 -4.32
CA LYS A 354 3.13 0.22 -3.46
C LYS A 354 2.07 -0.83 -3.77
N ASN A 355 2.49 -2.12 -3.86
CA ASN A 355 1.65 -3.26 -4.20
C ASN A 355 0.89 -3.10 -5.54
N CYS A 356 1.48 -2.39 -6.54
CA CYS A 356 1.01 -2.44 -7.92
C CYS A 356 1.57 -3.71 -8.58
N GLU A 357 1.03 -4.88 -8.21
CA GLU A 357 1.62 -6.18 -8.54
C GLU A 357 1.71 -6.46 -10.05
N ASN A 358 0.75 -5.97 -10.85
CA ASN A 358 0.71 -6.18 -12.31
C ASN A 358 1.39 -5.07 -13.12
N LEU A 359 1.99 -4.07 -12.46
CA LEU A 359 2.71 -3.00 -13.16
C LEU A 359 4.04 -3.55 -13.71
N GLU A 360 4.11 -3.76 -15.04
CA GLU A 360 5.31 -4.28 -15.70
C GLU A 360 6.31 -3.17 -16.04
N LYS A 361 5.80 -2.00 -16.45
CA LYS A 361 6.64 -0.88 -16.91
C LYS A 361 6.09 0.47 -16.50
N ILE A 362 6.99 1.39 -16.13
CA ILE A 362 6.61 2.77 -15.83
C ILE A 362 7.70 3.75 -16.24
N SER A 363 7.28 4.94 -16.71
CA SER A 363 8.17 6.09 -16.95
C SER A 363 7.91 7.19 -15.92
N LEU A 364 8.97 7.60 -15.22
CA LEU A 364 8.97 8.71 -14.27
C LEU A 364 9.56 10.00 -14.85
N ASN A 365 9.57 10.13 -16.17
CA ASN A 365 10.15 11.27 -16.88
C ASN A 365 9.52 12.64 -16.58
N PHE A 366 8.44 12.66 -15.81
CA PHE A 366 7.85 13.90 -15.30
C PHE A 366 8.55 14.45 -14.04
N LEU A 367 9.42 13.65 -13.38
CA LEU A 367 10.12 14.03 -12.13
C LEU A 367 11.47 14.75 -12.37
N LYS A 368 11.48 15.72 -13.33
CA LYS A 368 12.71 16.39 -13.78
C LYS A 368 13.18 17.54 -12.88
N GLU A 369 12.25 18.29 -12.33
CA GLU A 369 12.50 19.44 -11.47
C GLU A 369 11.71 19.25 -10.20
N ASN A 370 12.37 18.86 -9.11
CA ASN A 370 11.61 18.50 -7.92
C ASN A 370 12.24 18.97 -6.62
N THR A 371 11.41 18.98 -5.60
CA THR A 371 11.77 19.21 -4.21
C THR A 371 11.49 17.98 -3.35
N ILE A 372 11.36 16.80 -3.98
CA ILE A 372 10.99 15.56 -3.31
C ILE A 372 12.05 15.19 -2.29
N LYS A 373 11.59 14.95 -1.06
CA LYS A 373 12.42 14.54 0.08
C LYS A 373 12.22 13.08 0.46
N ASN A 374 11.03 12.53 0.16
CA ASN A 374 10.67 11.18 0.55
C ASN A 374 10.16 10.37 -0.65
N MET A 375 10.90 9.29 -0.98
CA MET A 375 10.59 8.31 -2.02
C MET A 375 10.50 6.90 -1.43
N SER A 376 10.35 6.78 -0.09
CA SER A 376 10.31 5.48 0.56
C SER A 376 9.14 4.64 0.04
N ASN A 377 9.35 3.33 -0.11
CA ASN A 377 8.35 2.37 -0.56
C ASN A 377 7.71 2.68 -1.94
N LEU A 378 8.38 3.47 -2.80
CA LEU A 378 7.79 3.97 -4.06
C LEU A 378 7.24 2.83 -4.93
N PHE A 379 7.99 1.72 -5.07
CA PHE A 379 7.64 0.53 -5.83
C PHE A 379 7.58 -0.74 -4.96
N ASP A 380 7.47 -0.57 -3.64
CA ASP A 380 7.39 -1.69 -2.70
C ASP A 380 6.25 -2.64 -3.07
N GLY A 381 6.58 -3.93 -3.34
CA GLY A 381 5.59 -4.92 -3.74
C GLY A 381 5.14 -4.85 -5.22
N CYS A 382 5.86 -4.13 -6.09
CA CYS A 382 5.64 -4.20 -7.54
C CYS A 382 6.26 -5.49 -8.11
N VAL A 383 5.63 -6.63 -7.83
CA VAL A 383 6.21 -7.97 -8.04
C VAL A 383 6.61 -8.24 -9.48
N ASN A 384 5.82 -7.77 -10.46
CA ASN A 384 6.04 -8.03 -11.89
C ASN A 384 6.74 -6.88 -12.63
N ILE A 385 7.26 -5.87 -11.91
CA ILE A 385 7.93 -4.76 -12.60
C ILE A 385 9.23 -5.22 -13.26
N GLU A 386 9.35 -4.97 -14.57
CA GLU A 386 10.50 -5.33 -15.40
C GLU A 386 11.34 -4.11 -15.78
N GLU A 387 10.69 -2.94 -15.97
CA GLU A 387 11.35 -1.74 -16.47
C GLU A 387 10.85 -0.48 -15.77
N ILE A 388 11.79 0.31 -15.24
CA ILE A 388 11.53 1.62 -14.65
C ILE A 388 12.40 2.65 -15.39
N ASP A 389 11.76 3.53 -16.16
CA ASP A 389 12.45 4.62 -16.84
C ASP A 389 12.65 5.80 -15.86
N THR A 390 13.90 5.92 -15.40
CA THR A 390 14.32 6.94 -14.42
C THR A 390 15.13 8.07 -15.05
N ILE A 391 15.31 8.12 -16.39
CA ILE A 391 16.37 8.85 -17.09
C ILE A 391 16.43 10.35 -16.77
N ASP A 392 15.28 10.96 -16.55
CA ASP A 392 15.16 12.40 -16.25
C ASP A 392 14.86 12.69 -14.76
N MET A 393 14.85 11.67 -13.90
CA MET A 393 14.44 11.80 -12.52
C MET A 393 15.49 12.55 -11.67
N ASP A 394 15.11 13.65 -11.01
CA ASP A 394 15.96 14.40 -10.10
C ASP A 394 15.77 13.93 -8.64
N THR A 395 16.78 13.28 -8.08
CA THR A 395 16.77 12.76 -6.71
C THR A 395 17.62 13.59 -5.74
N SER A 396 18.14 14.74 -6.18
CA SER A 396 19.16 15.51 -5.44
C SER A 396 18.72 16.04 -4.07
N ASN A 397 17.41 16.11 -3.81
CA ASN A 397 16.84 16.54 -2.52
C ASN A 397 16.29 15.38 -1.66
N VAL A 398 16.35 14.16 -2.16
CA VAL A 398 15.80 13.00 -1.44
C VAL A 398 16.60 12.68 -0.19
N ILE A 399 15.90 12.43 0.91
CA ILE A 399 16.44 12.07 2.22
C ILE A 399 16.19 10.60 2.53
N ASP A 400 15.03 10.06 2.09
CA ASP A 400 14.62 8.70 2.38
C ASP A 400 14.29 7.93 1.10
N MET A 401 15.05 6.83 0.87
CA MET A 401 14.86 5.87 -0.22
C MET A 401 14.64 4.44 0.31
N SER A 402 14.29 4.31 1.62
CA SER A 402 14.06 2.99 2.20
C SER A 402 12.93 2.25 1.51
N TYR A 403 13.09 0.94 1.34
CA TYR A 403 12.10 0.05 0.70
C TYR A 403 11.71 0.44 -0.75
N MET A 404 12.47 1.33 -1.42
CA MET A 404 12.05 1.93 -2.69
C MET A 404 11.73 0.90 -3.77
N PHE A 405 12.48 -0.20 -3.84
CA PHE A 405 12.31 -1.31 -4.80
C PHE A 405 12.11 -2.65 -4.09
N ARG A 406 11.69 -2.65 -2.81
CA ARG A 406 11.48 -3.89 -2.08
C ARG A 406 10.41 -4.74 -2.78
N ASP A 407 10.64 -6.06 -2.83
CA ASP A 407 9.72 -7.02 -3.47
C ASP A 407 9.48 -6.78 -4.98
N CYS A 408 10.39 -6.07 -5.69
CA CYS A 408 10.38 -5.96 -7.15
C CYS A 408 11.00 -7.22 -7.76
N GLN A 409 10.28 -8.34 -7.69
CA GLN A 409 10.80 -9.67 -8.00
C GLN A 409 11.10 -9.88 -9.49
N GLY A 410 10.37 -9.18 -10.39
CA GLY A 410 10.53 -9.24 -11.85
C GLY A 410 11.70 -8.43 -12.40
N LEU A 411 12.32 -7.57 -11.58
CA LEU A 411 13.35 -6.64 -12.00
C LEU A 411 14.70 -7.37 -12.19
N GLU A 412 15.14 -7.57 -13.45
CA GLU A 412 16.43 -8.20 -13.76
C GLU A 412 17.58 -7.20 -13.80
N HIS A 413 17.34 -6.00 -14.33
CA HIS A 413 18.32 -4.94 -14.46
C HIS A 413 17.74 -3.60 -14.03
N LEU A 414 18.50 -2.80 -13.32
CA LEU A 414 18.08 -1.46 -12.87
C LEU A 414 19.17 -0.43 -13.16
N ASP A 415 18.87 0.57 -13.99
CA ASP A 415 19.73 1.72 -14.21
C ASP A 415 19.28 2.92 -13.36
N ILE A 416 20.03 3.20 -12.31
CA ILE A 416 19.90 4.38 -11.45
C ILE A 416 21.16 5.24 -11.49
N SER A 417 21.87 5.22 -12.61
CA SER A 417 23.11 5.99 -12.82
C SER A 417 22.90 7.50 -12.78
N ASN A 418 21.67 7.97 -12.94
CA ASN A 418 21.30 9.38 -12.81
C ASN A 418 21.00 9.81 -11.36
N PHE A 419 20.79 8.88 -10.42
CA PHE A 419 20.44 9.22 -9.03
C PHE A 419 21.56 10.00 -8.33
N ASP A 420 21.24 11.21 -7.85
CA ASP A 420 22.07 12.00 -6.94
C ASP A 420 21.61 11.75 -5.49
N THR A 421 22.37 10.91 -4.77
CA THR A 421 22.00 10.46 -3.42
C THR A 421 22.74 11.19 -2.31
N LYS A 422 23.38 12.34 -2.59
CA LYS A 422 24.19 13.11 -1.63
C LYS A 422 23.47 13.53 -0.34
N ASN A 423 22.14 13.55 -0.34
CA ASN A 423 21.32 13.93 0.81
C ASN A 423 20.59 12.75 1.47
N VAL A 424 20.71 11.55 0.91
CA VAL A 424 20.01 10.37 1.43
C VAL A 424 20.60 9.94 2.77
N GLU A 425 19.72 9.75 3.76
CA GLU A 425 20.06 9.31 5.11
C GLU A 425 19.60 7.87 5.38
N ASN A 426 18.63 7.35 4.65
CA ASN A 426 18.09 5.99 4.82
C ASN A 426 17.98 5.26 3.47
N MET A 427 18.66 4.10 3.38
CA MET A 427 18.63 3.17 2.23
C MET A 427 18.26 1.74 2.67
N SER A 428 17.70 1.58 3.90
CA SER A 428 17.35 0.26 4.41
C SER A 428 16.34 -0.43 3.51
N ASN A 429 16.51 -1.73 3.29
CA ASN A 429 15.64 -2.58 2.49
C ASN A 429 15.42 -2.12 1.03
N MET A 430 16.31 -1.27 0.49
CA MET A 430 16.07 -0.60 -0.80
C MET A 430 15.83 -1.58 -1.95
N PHE A 431 16.53 -2.72 -1.97
CA PHE A 431 16.43 -3.77 -3.01
C PHE A 431 16.04 -5.13 -2.41
N LYS A 432 15.53 -5.16 -1.18
CA LYS A 432 15.16 -6.41 -0.51
C LYS A 432 14.17 -7.22 -1.34
N ASN A 433 14.41 -8.55 -1.46
CA ASN A 433 13.59 -9.50 -2.22
C ASN A 433 13.52 -9.22 -3.74
N CYS A 434 14.50 -8.51 -4.31
CA CYS A 434 14.64 -8.39 -5.77
C CYS A 434 15.30 -9.68 -6.31
N TYR A 435 14.57 -10.80 -6.32
CA TYR A 435 15.11 -12.14 -6.57
C TYR A 435 15.82 -12.29 -7.91
N LEU A 436 15.32 -11.65 -8.97
CA LEU A 436 15.88 -11.74 -10.32
C LEU A 436 16.94 -10.68 -10.62
N LEU A 437 17.21 -9.76 -9.71
CA LEU A 437 18.12 -8.63 -9.93
C LEU A 437 19.57 -9.13 -10.08
N GLN A 438 20.12 -8.99 -11.28
CA GLN A 438 21.49 -9.42 -11.62
C GLN A 438 22.48 -8.27 -11.49
N LYS A 439 22.06 -7.05 -11.82
CA LYS A 439 22.95 -5.88 -11.86
C LYS A 439 22.18 -4.57 -11.59
N ILE A 440 22.84 -3.71 -10.83
CA ILE A 440 22.42 -2.32 -10.63
C ILE A 440 23.47 -1.40 -11.24
N GLU A 441 23.06 -0.52 -12.17
CA GLU A 441 23.97 0.46 -12.76
C GLU A 441 23.99 1.75 -11.94
N LEU A 442 25.15 2.04 -11.37
CA LEU A 442 25.41 3.19 -10.50
C LEU A 442 26.40 4.15 -11.13
N ASN A 443 26.21 5.45 -10.95
CA ASN A 443 27.21 6.46 -11.30
C ASN A 443 28.02 6.84 -10.05
N LYS A 444 29.29 6.45 -10.00
CA LYS A 444 30.21 6.70 -8.86
C LYS A 444 30.32 8.19 -8.46
N ASN A 445 30.01 9.12 -9.36
CA ASN A 445 30.08 10.56 -9.06
C ASN A 445 28.77 11.10 -8.46
N LYS A 446 27.64 10.47 -8.73
CA LYS A 446 26.31 10.87 -8.27
C LYS A 446 25.80 10.06 -7.08
N PHE A 447 25.96 8.73 -7.15
CA PHE A 447 25.53 7.84 -6.07
C PHE A 447 26.49 7.96 -4.88
N LYS A 448 26.11 8.73 -3.86
CA LYS A 448 26.86 9.03 -2.65
C LYS A 448 26.14 8.51 -1.42
N THR A 449 26.90 7.95 -0.48
CA THR A 449 26.33 7.36 0.74
C THR A 449 26.85 8.01 2.03
N SER A 450 27.56 9.15 1.92
CA SER A 450 28.23 9.80 3.06
C SER A 450 27.30 10.31 4.18
N LYS A 451 26.00 10.38 3.94
CA LYS A 451 24.99 10.74 4.95
C LYS A 451 24.13 9.56 5.40
N VAL A 452 24.26 8.40 4.75
CA VAL A 452 23.45 7.23 5.04
C VAL A 452 23.78 6.68 6.41
N LYS A 453 22.75 6.49 7.24
CA LYS A 453 22.82 5.97 8.61
C LYS A 453 22.35 4.53 8.72
N ASP A 454 21.49 4.09 7.82
CA ASP A 454 20.87 2.77 7.82
C ASP A 454 20.98 2.14 6.43
N MET A 455 21.68 1.00 6.35
CA MET A 455 21.82 0.14 5.16
C MET A 455 21.35 -1.29 5.45
N SER A 456 20.56 -1.47 6.53
CA SER A 456 20.06 -2.80 6.91
C SER A 456 19.23 -3.41 5.77
N SER A 457 19.46 -4.69 5.50
CA SER A 457 18.76 -5.46 4.46
C SER A 457 18.78 -4.83 3.05
N MET A 458 19.77 -3.96 2.73
CA MET A 458 19.76 -3.21 1.46
C MET A 458 19.71 -4.11 0.23
N PHE A 459 20.41 -5.28 0.26
CA PHE A 459 20.45 -6.28 -0.82
C PHE A 459 19.92 -7.65 -0.34
N ASP A 460 19.19 -7.68 0.78
CA ASP A 460 18.64 -8.90 1.35
C ASP A 460 17.80 -9.65 0.30
N SER A 461 18.13 -10.94 0.10
CA SER A 461 17.46 -11.82 -0.85
C SER A 461 17.55 -11.36 -2.33
N CYS A 462 18.62 -10.65 -2.71
CA CYS A 462 18.97 -10.44 -4.11
C CYS A 462 19.67 -11.71 -4.64
N MET A 463 18.90 -12.80 -4.85
CA MET A 463 19.43 -14.15 -5.09
C MET A 463 20.28 -14.24 -6.35
N ASN A 464 19.96 -13.47 -7.39
CA ASN A 464 20.66 -13.50 -8.68
C ASN A 464 21.74 -12.44 -8.82
N LEU A 465 22.03 -11.66 -7.78
CA LEU A 465 23.07 -10.64 -7.82
C LEU A 465 24.44 -11.32 -7.87
N GLU A 466 25.12 -11.28 -9.03
CA GLU A 466 26.40 -11.96 -9.25
C GLU A 466 27.59 -11.17 -8.70
N SER A 467 27.54 -9.86 -8.82
CA SER A 467 28.54 -8.93 -8.28
C SER A 467 27.99 -7.50 -8.19
N GLN A 468 28.51 -6.72 -7.25
CA GLN A 468 28.18 -5.31 -7.12
C GLN A 468 29.42 -4.50 -6.75
N GLU A 469 29.72 -3.46 -7.56
CA GLU A 469 30.80 -2.53 -7.25
C GLU A 469 30.38 -1.56 -6.13
N LEU A 470 31.03 -1.65 -4.96
CA LEU A 470 30.75 -0.85 -3.77
C LEU A 470 31.89 0.08 -3.35
N ASP A 471 32.94 0.19 -4.17
CA ASP A 471 34.17 0.96 -3.86
C ASP A 471 33.94 2.44 -3.50
N ASN A 472 32.82 3.00 -3.92
CA ASN A 472 32.44 4.40 -3.69
C ASN A 472 31.43 4.59 -2.55
N PHE A 473 31.07 3.50 -1.85
CA PHE A 473 30.20 3.61 -0.69
C PHE A 473 30.98 4.15 0.50
N ASP A 474 30.63 5.34 0.96
CA ASP A 474 31.10 5.90 2.22
C ASP A 474 30.14 5.47 3.34
N THR A 475 30.60 4.56 4.18
CA THR A 475 29.79 3.98 5.27
C THR A 475 30.10 4.61 6.63
N SER A 476 30.83 5.73 6.67
CA SER A 476 31.31 6.37 7.90
C SER A 476 30.21 6.87 8.85
N GLN A 477 28.96 6.99 8.38
CA GLN A 477 27.81 7.36 9.20
C GLN A 477 26.87 6.19 9.49
N VAL A 478 27.10 5.02 8.88
CA VAL A 478 26.21 3.86 9.01
C VAL A 478 26.29 3.26 10.41
N THR A 479 25.15 3.03 11.02
CA THR A 479 24.98 2.46 12.35
C THR A 479 24.41 1.06 12.34
N ASP A 480 23.74 0.67 11.24
CA ASP A 480 23.08 -0.63 11.06
C ASP A 480 23.40 -1.22 9.68
N MET A 481 23.98 -2.43 9.67
CA MET A 481 24.27 -3.25 8.50
C MET A 481 23.66 -4.65 8.61
N ASN A 482 22.68 -4.83 9.50
CA ASN A 482 21.99 -6.11 9.68
C ASN A 482 21.47 -6.62 8.33
N SER A 483 21.71 -7.90 8.03
CA SER A 483 21.18 -8.58 6.84
C SER A 483 21.51 -7.89 5.49
N MET A 484 22.55 -7.03 5.42
CA MET A 484 22.80 -6.22 4.21
C MET A 484 22.93 -7.05 2.93
N PHE A 485 23.50 -8.26 3.00
CA PHE A 485 23.67 -9.21 1.89
C PHE A 485 23.06 -10.59 2.23
N TYR A 486 22.11 -10.63 3.16
CA TYR A 486 21.43 -11.88 3.52
C TYR A 486 20.84 -12.56 2.29
N PHE A 487 21.08 -13.86 2.13
CA PHE A 487 20.53 -14.68 1.04
C PHE A 487 20.87 -14.20 -0.38
N CYS A 488 22.05 -13.56 -0.57
CA CYS A 488 22.62 -13.25 -1.89
C CYS A 488 23.32 -14.50 -2.46
N GLU A 489 22.53 -15.48 -2.90
CA GLU A 489 23.02 -16.83 -3.23
C GLU A 489 24.05 -16.85 -4.36
N SER A 490 23.90 -16.03 -5.41
CA SER A 490 24.75 -16.00 -6.60
C SER A 490 25.99 -15.12 -6.47
N LEU A 491 26.16 -14.42 -5.35
CA LEU A 491 27.28 -13.51 -5.13
C LEU A 491 28.58 -14.34 -4.96
N THR A 492 29.56 -14.16 -5.86
CA THR A 492 30.80 -14.94 -5.85
C THR A 492 31.96 -14.23 -5.16
N GLU A 493 32.04 -12.92 -5.28
CA GLU A 493 33.07 -12.14 -4.58
C GLU A 493 32.49 -10.81 -4.05
N LEU A 494 33.00 -10.37 -2.90
CA LEU A 494 32.59 -9.13 -2.27
C LEU A 494 33.81 -8.44 -1.64
N ASN A 495 34.16 -7.29 -2.19
CA ASN A 495 35.26 -6.48 -1.70
C ASN A 495 34.70 -5.29 -0.91
N LEU A 496 34.85 -5.32 0.42
CA LEU A 496 34.41 -4.28 1.35
C LEU A 496 35.56 -3.53 2.02
N ASN A 497 36.78 -3.57 1.45
CA ASN A 497 37.96 -2.96 2.04
C ASN A 497 37.94 -1.42 2.11
N LYS A 498 36.86 -0.78 1.63
CA LYS A 498 36.58 0.66 1.76
C LYS A 498 35.56 0.99 2.84
N PHE A 499 34.87 -0.02 3.36
CA PHE A 499 33.84 0.20 4.36
C PHE A 499 34.43 0.67 5.70
N ASN A 500 33.92 1.78 6.21
CA ASN A 500 34.17 2.23 7.57
C ASN A 500 32.99 1.75 8.45
N THR A 501 33.26 0.79 9.33
CA THR A 501 32.25 0.20 10.21
C THR A 501 32.36 0.70 11.66
N GLU A 502 33.11 1.78 11.93
CA GLU A 502 33.35 2.27 13.28
C GLU A 502 32.07 2.57 14.08
N LYS A 503 31.00 3.00 13.42
CA LYS A 503 29.72 3.33 14.07
C LYS A 503 28.70 2.19 14.06
N VAL A 504 29.00 1.09 13.37
CA VAL A 504 28.05 -0.02 13.24
C VAL A 504 27.88 -0.73 14.57
N THR A 505 26.64 -0.98 14.93
CA THR A 505 26.24 -1.67 16.17
C THR A 505 25.63 -3.04 15.94
N ASP A 506 25.09 -3.31 14.75
CA ASP A 506 24.51 -4.60 14.37
C ASP A 506 25.03 -5.06 13.01
N MET A 507 25.62 -6.26 12.97
CA MET A 507 26.07 -6.96 11.76
C MET A 507 25.43 -8.36 11.65
N SER A 508 24.33 -8.58 12.38
CA SER A 508 23.64 -9.89 12.37
C SER A 508 23.19 -10.23 10.95
N PHE A 509 23.36 -11.48 10.54
CA PHE A 509 22.96 -12.02 9.24
C PHE A 509 23.62 -11.34 8.01
N MET A 510 24.66 -10.49 8.20
CA MET A 510 25.16 -9.63 7.12
C MET A 510 25.53 -10.39 5.84
N PHE A 511 26.11 -11.59 5.95
CA PHE A 511 26.51 -12.44 4.82
C PHE A 511 25.84 -13.83 4.88
N SER A 512 24.87 -14.01 5.75
CA SER A 512 24.20 -15.30 5.94
C SER A 512 23.55 -15.78 4.64
N GLU A 513 23.72 -17.09 4.32
CA GLU A 513 23.20 -17.74 3.12
C GLU A 513 23.76 -17.17 1.79
N CYS A 514 24.94 -16.55 1.78
CA CYS A 514 25.67 -16.23 0.55
C CYS A 514 26.37 -17.50 0.03
N LEU A 515 25.60 -18.43 -0.55
CA LEU A 515 26.01 -19.81 -0.80
C LEU A 515 27.20 -19.96 -1.75
N MET A 516 27.35 -19.06 -2.72
CA MET A 516 28.41 -19.09 -3.74
C MET A 516 29.57 -18.12 -3.47
N LEU A 517 29.60 -17.46 -2.29
CA LEU A 517 30.64 -16.49 -1.95
C LEU A 517 31.97 -17.19 -1.69
N GLU A 518 32.90 -17.05 -2.63
CA GLU A 518 34.26 -17.63 -2.58
C GLU A 518 35.28 -16.67 -1.97
N LYS A 519 35.09 -15.35 -2.16
CA LYS A 519 36.02 -14.31 -1.72
C LYS A 519 35.30 -13.18 -0.98
N LEU A 520 35.71 -12.95 0.24
CA LEU A 520 35.19 -11.87 1.08
C LEU A 520 36.34 -11.06 1.68
N ASP A 521 36.49 -9.78 1.29
CA ASP A 521 37.48 -8.87 1.85
C ASP A 521 36.81 -7.89 2.84
N ILE A 522 37.01 -8.18 4.13
CA ILE A 522 36.52 -7.40 5.28
C ILE A 522 37.68 -6.86 6.14
N THR A 523 38.86 -6.70 5.55
CA THR A 523 40.06 -6.28 6.25
C THR A 523 39.98 -4.86 6.84
N SER A 524 39.06 -4.01 6.33
CA SER A 524 38.78 -2.67 6.83
C SER A 524 37.84 -2.61 8.04
N PHE A 525 37.17 -3.73 8.41
CA PHE A 525 36.13 -3.71 9.43
C PHE A 525 36.68 -3.35 10.82
N ASN A 526 36.08 -2.33 11.43
CA ASN A 526 36.25 -1.99 12.83
C ASN A 526 35.00 -2.39 13.61
N THR A 527 35.07 -3.49 14.36
CA THR A 527 33.92 -4.09 15.03
C THR A 527 33.78 -3.69 16.51
N LYS A 528 34.57 -2.75 16.99
CA LYS A 528 34.65 -2.34 18.40
C LYS A 528 33.29 -1.98 19.02
N ASN A 529 32.37 -1.40 18.24
CA ASN A 529 31.03 -0.98 18.70
C ASN A 529 29.93 -1.98 18.40
N VAL A 530 30.25 -3.07 17.71
CA VAL A 530 29.27 -4.10 17.32
C VAL A 530 28.81 -4.88 18.56
N ARG A 531 27.50 -5.02 18.70
CA ARG A 531 26.84 -5.73 19.80
C ARG A 531 26.31 -7.10 19.41
N SER A 532 25.90 -7.25 18.13
CA SER A 532 25.41 -8.51 17.60
C SER A 532 26.11 -8.88 16.30
N MET A 533 26.58 -10.14 16.23
CA MET A 533 27.15 -10.82 15.07
C MET A 533 26.41 -12.16 14.82
N SER A 534 25.19 -12.28 15.34
CA SER A 534 24.40 -13.50 15.20
C SER A 534 24.25 -13.87 13.73
N SER A 535 24.56 -15.12 13.38
CA SER A 535 24.46 -15.65 12.01
C SER A 535 25.22 -14.85 10.94
N MET A 536 26.23 -14.04 11.32
CA MET A 536 26.89 -13.13 10.38
C MET A 536 27.47 -13.84 9.16
N PHE A 537 28.03 -15.04 9.34
CA PHE A 537 28.65 -15.88 8.31
C PHE A 537 27.91 -17.22 8.13
N TYR A 538 26.68 -17.34 8.60
CA TYR A 538 25.90 -18.59 8.55
C TYR A 538 25.76 -19.10 7.13
N SER A 539 26.13 -20.38 6.89
CA SER A 539 25.93 -21.08 5.62
C SER A 539 26.69 -20.48 4.42
N LEU A 540 27.95 -20.04 4.65
CA LEU A 540 28.89 -19.67 3.58
C LEU A 540 29.50 -20.94 2.97
N ARG A 541 28.80 -21.58 2.02
CA ARG A 541 29.16 -22.91 1.54
C ARG A 541 30.30 -22.94 0.52
N ALA A 542 30.74 -21.80 -0.03
CA ALA A 542 31.83 -21.75 -1.01
C ALA A 542 33.14 -21.20 -0.42
N ILE A 543 33.08 -20.51 0.73
CA ILE A 543 34.26 -19.90 1.35
C ILE A 543 35.12 -20.97 2.04
N ASN A 544 36.44 -20.99 1.76
CA ASN A 544 37.38 -21.93 2.36
C ASN A 544 38.32 -21.26 3.37
N GLU A 545 38.49 -19.95 3.30
CA GLU A 545 39.29 -19.13 4.21
C GLU A 545 38.56 -17.85 4.57
N LEU A 546 38.52 -17.50 5.84
CA LEU A 546 37.89 -16.29 6.36
C LEU A 546 38.85 -15.61 7.35
N ASP A 547 39.25 -14.39 7.06
CA ASP A 547 40.12 -13.61 7.94
C ASP A 547 39.28 -12.66 8.81
N VAL A 548 39.20 -12.96 10.09
CA VAL A 548 38.54 -12.15 11.15
C VAL A 548 39.57 -11.62 12.17
N SER A 549 40.84 -11.61 11.82
CA SER A 549 41.94 -11.24 12.71
C SER A 549 41.92 -9.77 13.17
N ASN A 550 41.17 -8.91 12.45
CA ASN A 550 40.92 -7.50 12.77
C ASN A 550 39.67 -7.27 13.65
N PHE A 551 38.92 -8.32 13.99
CA PHE A 551 37.68 -8.15 14.76
C PHE A 551 37.96 -7.89 16.24
N ASP A 552 37.48 -6.76 16.76
CA ASP A 552 37.37 -6.46 18.19
C ASP A 552 35.96 -6.87 18.66
N THR A 553 35.87 -7.97 19.37
CA THR A 553 34.61 -8.53 19.87
C THR A 553 34.29 -8.14 21.32
N SER A 554 35.00 -7.18 21.89
CA SER A 554 34.88 -6.76 23.29
C SER A 554 33.53 -6.14 23.67
N SER A 555 32.74 -5.74 22.68
CA SER A 555 31.35 -5.21 22.85
C SER A 555 30.26 -6.18 22.46
N VAL A 556 30.60 -7.32 21.83
CA VAL A 556 29.64 -8.29 21.30
C VAL A 556 28.95 -9.06 22.43
N THR A 557 27.64 -9.13 22.36
CA THR A 557 26.78 -9.84 23.33
C THR A 557 26.10 -11.07 22.76
N ASN A 558 26.05 -11.21 21.42
CA ASN A 558 25.41 -12.33 20.73
C ASN A 558 26.26 -12.78 19.53
N MET A 559 26.63 -14.08 19.51
CA MET A 559 27.36 -14.78 18.43
C MET A 559 26.64 -16.09 18.02
N GLU A 560 25.35 -16.21 18.29
CA GLU A 560 24.57 -17.41 17.92
C GLU A 560 24.67 -17.68 16.42
N TRP A 561 24.89 -18.95 16.04
CA TRP A 561 24.94 -19.41 14.64
C TRP A 561 26.01 -18.73 13.77
N MET A 562 26.96 -17.96 14.33
CA MET A 562 27.87 -17.07 13.58
C MET A 562 28.63 -17.76 12.46
N PHE A 563 29.10 -19.00 12.66
CA PHE A 563 29.88 -19.81 11.71
C PHE A 563 29.24 -21.18 11.47
N ALA A 564 27.93 -21.31 11.62
CA ALA A 564 27.25 -22.58 11.43
C ALA A 564 27.01 -22.87 9.95
N PHE A 565 27.05 -24.16 9.58
CA PHE A 565 26.89 -24.64 8.20
C PHE A 565 27.98 -24.21 7.20
N ASP A 566 29.14 -23.74 7.68
CA ASP A 566 30.29 -23.37 6.85
C ASP A 566 31.11 -24.62 6.50
N VAL A 567 30.52 -25.44 5.64
CA VAL A 567 30.97 -26.82 5.39
C VAL A 567 32.32 -26.92 4.69
N PHE A 568 32.78 -25.88 3.98
CA PHE A 568 34.07 -25.84 3.31
C PHE A 568 35.12 -24.97 4.01
N LEU A 569 34.77 -24.30 5.09
CA LEU A 569 35.71 -23.53 5.89
C LEU A 569 36.67 -24.48 6.61
N THR A 570 37.96 -24.41 6.26
CA THR A 570 38.98 -25.34 6.75
C THR A 570 39.76 -24.83 7.95
N LYS A 571 39.87 -23.51 8.08
CA LYS A 571 40.61 -22.87 9.16
C LYS A 571 39.96 -21.56 9.57
N LEU A 572 39.86 -21.35 10.90
CA LEU A 572 39.37 -20.11 11.48
C LEU A 572 40.18 -19.76 12.73
N ASP A 573 40.76 -18.55 12.75
CA ASP A 573 41.52 -18.07 13.88
C ASP A 573 40.72 -17.07 14.72
N LEU A 574 40.33 -17.52 15.90
CA LEU A 574 39.57 -16.74 16.90
C LEU A 574 40.41 -16.46 18.16
N SER A 575 41.74 -16.61 18.08
CA SER A 575 42.64 -16.42 19.21
C SER A 575 42.59 -14.99 19.83
N LYS A 576 42.11 -14.01 19.02
CA LYS A 576 41.95 -12.61 19.45
C LYS A 576 40.53 -12.27 19.93
N PHE A 577 39.57 -13.19 19.83
CA PHE A 577 38.22 -12.90 20.27
C PHE A 577 38.13 -12.67 21.76
N ASN A 578 37.53 -11.57 22.15
CA ASN A 578 37.15 -11.27 23.53
C ASN A 578 35.66 -11.63 23.70
N VAL A 579 35.38 -12.55 24.59
CA VAL A 579 34.02 -13.07 24.83
C VAL A 579 33.44 -12.65 26.18
N ASP A 580 34.07 -11.72 26.88
CA ASP A 580 33.72 -11.32 28.26
C ASP A 580 32.27 -10.83 28.39
N LYS A 581 31.74 -10.17 27.35
CA LYS A 581 30.35 -9.66 27.33
C LYS A 581 29.38 -10.55 26.57
N CYS A 582 29.88 -11.57 25.86
CA CYS A 582 29.01 -12.40 25.05
C CYS A 582 28.21 -13.37 25.92
N ALA A 583 26.89 -13.27 25.83
CA ALA A 583 25.95 -14.07 26.61
C ALA A 583 25.40 -15.27 25.84
N SER A 584 25.53 -15.29 24.52
CA SER A 584 24.94 -16.33 23.67
C SER A 584 25.87 -16.78 22.55
N PHE A 585 26.11 -18.11 22.49
CA PHE A 585 26.93 -18.81 21.51
C PHE A 585 26.18 -19.98 20.88
N ASN A 586 24.85 -20.11 21.11
CA ASN A 586 24.07 -21.27 20.70
C ASN A 586 24.35 -21.63 19.25
N SER A 587 24.74 -22.89 18.99
CA SER A 587 25.00 -23.42 17.66
C SER A 587 26.06 -22.65 16.83
N MET A 588 26.97 -21.90 17.48
CA MET A 588 27.96 -21.03 16.80
C MET A 588 28.74 -21.74 15.69
N PHE A 589 29.03 -23.03 15.84
CA PHE A 589 29.83 -23.83 14.89
C PHE A 589 29.06 -25.07 14.38
N SER A 590 27.76 -25.13 14.55
CA SER A 590 26.96 -26.29 14.15
C SER A 590 27.16 -26.65 12.68
N PHE A 591 27.39 -27.92 12.37
CA PHE A 591 27.60 -28.46 11.02
C PHE A 591 28.85 -27.97 10.25
N SER A 592 29.81 -27.27 10.90
CA SER A 592 31.08 -26.85 10.31
C SER A 592 32.17 -27.92 10.59
N ASN A 593 32.00 -29.10 10.01
CA ASN A 593 32.66 -30.33 10.43
C ASN A 593 34.13 -30.49 10.05
N TYR A 594 34.63 -29.70 9.09
CA TYR A 594 36.03 -29.83 8.59
C TYR A 594 36.95 -28.72 9.12
N LEU A 595 36.42 -27.93 10.05
CA LEU A 595 37.06 -26.73 10.57
C LEU A 595 38.25 -27.06 11.50
N THR A 596 39.34 -26.34 11.37
CA THR A 596 40.40 -26.22 12.37
C THR A 596 40.29 -24.86 13.05
N LEU A 597 39.89 -24.87 14.32
CA LEU A 597 39.79 -23.67 15.12
C LEU A 597 41.13 -23.36 15.84
N ILE A 598 41.60 -22.11 15.74
CA ILE A 598 42.67 -21.59 16.55
C ILE A 598 42.08 -20.72 17.62
N LEU A 599 42.31 -21.08 18.88
CA LEU A 599 41.71 -20.45 20.03
C LEU A 599 42.76 -20.03 21.06
N LYS A 600 42.49 -18.98 21.83
CA LYS A 600 43.27 -18.62 23.00
C LYS A 600 43.10 -19.68 24.10
N ASN A 601 44.14 -20.01 24.83
CA ASN A 601 44.03 -20.92 25.96
C ASN A 601 43.55 -20.16 27.23
N ASP A 602 42.26 -19.88 27.31
CA ASP A 602 41.65 -19.16 28.43
C ASP A 602 40.63 -20.03 29.20
N THR A 603 41.19 -20.99 29.99
CA THR A 603 40.36 -21.94 30.76
C THR A 603 39.64 -21.32 31.96
N LYS A 604 39.91 -20.06 32.31
CA LYS A 604 39.33 -19.39 33.48
C LYS A 604 38.08 -18.55 33.13
N ASN A 605 37.92 -18.20 31.87
CA ASN A 605 36.78 -17.39 31.40
C ASN A 605 35.57 -18.27 31.20
N GLU A 606 34.49 -18.04 31.96
CA GLU A 606 33.25 -18.83 31.89
C GLU A 606 32.57 -18.72 30.53
N ASN A 607 32.51 -17.54 29.93
CA ASN A 607 31.89 -17.34 28.62
C ASN A 607 32.71 -18.04 27.53
N TYR A 608 34.04 -18.08 27.68
CA TYR A 608 34.91 -18.83 26.77
C TYR A 608 34.64 -20.34 26.85
N GLN A 609 34.38 -20.89 28.05
CA GLN A 609 33.98 -22.27 28.23
C GLN A 609 32.59 -22.58 27.65
N LEU A 610 31.67 -21.62 27.68
CA LEU A 610 30.37 -21.74 26.99
C LEU A 610 30.56 -21.78 25.47
N MET A 611 31.38 -20.93 24.90
CA MET A 611 31.70 -20.95 23.45
C MET A 611 32.32 -22.28 23.01
N ILE A 612 33.27 -22.84 23.79
CA ILE A 612 33.91 -24.11 23.48
C ILE A 612 32.90 -25.30 23.47
N LYS A 613 31.88 -25.28 24.31
CA LYS A 613 30.84 -26.32 24.32
C LYS A 613 30.04 -26.39 23.02
N GLU A 614 29.98 -25.32 22.25
CA GLU A 614 29.32 -25.29 20.97
C GLU A 614 30.18 -25.83 19.82
N VAL A 615 31.46 -26.16 20.09
CA VAL A 615 32.37 -26.73 19.07
C VAL A 615 32.03 -28.21 18.87
N PRO A 616 31.73 -28.66 17.63
CA PRO A 616 31.45 -30.07 17.36
C PRO A 616 32.67 -30.98 17.67
N GLU A 617 32.41 -32.21 18.15
CA GLU A 617 33.45 -33.15 18.56
C GLU A 617 34.51 -33.48 17.49
N ASN A 618 34.16 -33.37 16.23
CA ASN A 618 35.03 -33.65 15.08
C ASN A 618 35.87 -32.46 14.61
N VAL A 619 35.66 -31.27 15.20
CA VAL A 619 36.44 -30.06 14.90
C VAL A 619 37.77 -30.11 15.63
N LYS A 620 38.86 -29.83 14.90
CA LYS A 620 40.20 -29.76 15.48
C LYS A 620 40.43 -28.41 16.15
N ILE A 621 40.76 -28.41 17.43
CA ILE A 621 41.15 -27.19 18.17
C ILE A 621 42.66 -27.13 18.31
N ILE A 622 43.24 -25.95 18.04
CA ILE A 622 44.65 -25.58 18.31
C ILE A 622 44.61 -24.41 19.29
N TYR A 623 45.33 -24.52 20.38
CA TYR A 623 45.45 -23.43 21.36
C TYR A 623 46.77 -22.66 21.20
N GLU A 624 46.68 -21.34 21.11
CA GLU A 624 47.80 -20.37 21.08
C GLU A 624 47.92 -19.60 22.38
#